data_3b02496f004df6ce4637bc5012118485
#
_entry.id   3b02496f004df6ce4637bc5012118485
#
_cell.length_a   1.000
_cell.length_b   1.000
_cell.length_c   1.000
_cell.angle_alpha   90.00
_cell.angle_beta   90.00
_cell.angle_gamma   90.00
#
_symmetry.space_group_name_H-M   'P 1'
#
loop_
_entity.id
_entity.type
_entity.pdbx_description
1 polymer ?
#
loop_
_entity_poly.entity_id
_entity_poly.type
_entity_poly.pdbx_seq_one_letter_code
_entity_poly.pdbx_strand_id
1 'polypeptide(L)'
;TLASGSAIDANKTKMDEFGLNGQALTVNVKGADKIFTIIGSETVSEMASRFKKETGVSATFDTDQKRFIFNTESGTENDFNFKATDATALSTLTKLGIATADQYTALGQAVPAQVGFKQEAVDSKILVNGAEYVSGSNKILVNGMTINATQVSNGALTVTTAMDTNGIYDMVKNFYKEYNDIINDLTSSYNAVAAKGY
;
A
#
# COMPACT_ATOMS: atom_id res chain seq x y z
N THR A 1 22.00 8.64 5.68
CA THR A 1 21.77 8.06 7.02
C THR A 1 21.81 9.15 8.06
N LEU A 2 20.85 9.15 8.98
CA LEU A 2 20.86 10.06 10.11
C LEU A 2 22.12 9.81 10.96
N ALA A 3 22.96 10.84 11.07
CA ALA A 3 24.18 10.76 11.86
C ALA A 3 23.83 11.02 13.34
N SER A 4 23.77 9.95 14.12
CA SER A 4 23.71 10.03 15.57
C SER A 4 24.83 9.15 16.12
N GLY A 5 25.61 9.66 17.07
CA GLY A 5 26.62 8.87 17.82
C GLY A 5 25.98 7.84 18.76
N SER A 6 24.67 7.92 18.99
CA SER A 6 23.89 7.05 19.88
C SER A 6 22.91 6.19 19.10
N ALA A 7 22.41 5.14 19.74
CA ALA A 7 21.30 4.35 19.20
C ALA A 7 20.06 5.26 19.06
N ILE A 8 19.42 5.21 17.89
CA ILE A 8 18.21 5.99 17.61
C ILE A 8 17.00 5.19 18.11
N ASP A 9 16.28 5.75 19.08
CA ASP A 9 14.96 5.27 19.48
C ASP A 9 13.90 6.15 18.78
N ALA A 10 13.19 5.59 17.82
CA ALA A 10 12.23 6.35 17.01
C ALA A 10 11.13 7.03 17.83
N ASN A 11 10.82 6.55 19.03
CA ASN A 11 9.81 7.11 19.90
C ASN A 11 10.34 8.17 20.90
N LYS A 12 11.67 8.37 20.96
CA LYS A 12 12.30 9.30 21.89
C LYS A 12 13.19 10.31 21.21
N THR A 13 13.97 9.88 20.22
CA THR A 13 14.90 10.73 19.48
C THR A 13 14.14 11.77 18.67
N LYS A 14 14.49 13.04 18.86
CA LYS A 14 13.82 14.18 18.22
C LYS A 14 14.48 14.58 16.92
N MET A 15 13.71 15.21 16.04
CA MET A 15 14.18 15.63 14.73
C MET A 15 15.22 16.77 14.78
N ASP A 16 15.25 17.59 15.86
CA ASP A 16 16.26 18.62 16.05
C ASP A 16 17.66 18.05 16.33
N GLU A 17 17.76 16.83 16.90
CA GLU A 17 19.03 16.14 17.08
C GLU A 17 19.77 15.86 15.76
N PHE A 18 19.04 15.86 14.65
CA PHE A 18 19.60 15.71 13.29
C PHE A 18 19.79 17.05 12.57
N GLY A 19 19.49 18.17 13.25
CA GLY A 19 19.55 19.51 12.65
C GLY A 19 18.54 19.68 11.51
N LEU A 20 17.31 19.13 11.68
CA LEU A 20 16.26 19.16 10.67
C LEU A 20 15.10 20.09 11.03
N ASN A 21 15.15 20.77 12.18
CA ASN A 21 14.10 21.70 12.59
C ASN A 21 13.88 22.81 11.56
N GLY A 22 12.63 23.04 11.18
CA GLY A 22 12.24 24.06 10.19
C GLY A 22 12.59 23.73 8.74
N GLN A 23 13.22 22.58 8.48
CA GLN A 23 13.55 22.17 7.11
C GLN A 23 12.28 21.72 6.38
N ALA A 24 12.15 22.10 5.11
CA ALA A 24 11.02 21.73 4.28
C ALA A 24 11.38 20.59 3.32
N LEU A 25 10.43 19.68 3.15
CA LEU A 25 10.45 18.63 2.14
C LEU A 25 9.37 18.96 1.11
N THR A 26 9.74 19.08 -0.15
CA THR A 26 8.78 19.12 -1.25
C THR A 26 8.60 17.72 -1.79
N VAL A 27 7.40 17.19 -1.68
CA VAL A 27 7.03 15.88 -2.21
C VAL A 27 5.91 16.04 -3.24
N ASN A 28 6.15 15.58 -4.44
CA ASN A 28 5.12 15.46 -5.48
C ASN A 28 4.38 14.16 -5.25
N VAL A 29 3.07 14.23 -5.09
CA VAL A 29 2.20 13.07 -4.91
C VAL A 29 1.05 13.19 -5.91
N LYS A 30 0.90 12.21 -6.78
CA LYS A 30 -0.17 12.19 -7.81
C LYS A 30 -0.16 13.47 -8.67
N GLY A 31 1.02 13.96 -9.01
CA GLY A 31 1.21 15.17 -9.82
C GLY A 31 1.09 16.51 -9.08
N ALA A 32 0.72 16.50 -7.79
CA ALA A 32 0.61 17.73 -6.98
C ALA A 32 1.78 17.83 -5.98
N ASP A 33 2.39 19.02 -5.90
CA ASP A 33 3.45 19.29 -4.93
C ASP A 33 2.85 19.61 -3.56
N LYS A 34 3.36 18.94 -2.54
CA LYS A 34 3.07 19.17 -1.15
C LYS A 34 4.33 19.57 -0.41
N ILE A 35 4.23 20.57 0.42
CA ILE A 35 5.35 21.03 1.27
C ILE A 35 5.11 20.54 2.68
N PHE A 36 6.06 19.77 3.21
CA PHE A 36 6.05 19.27 4.58
C PHE A 36 7.20 19.89 5.34
N THR A 37 6.91 20.62 6.42
CA THR A 37 7.93 21.22 7.27
C THR A 37 8.22 20.32 8.46
N ILE A 38 9.48 19.99 8.69
CA ILE A 38 9.92 19.16 9.82
C ILE A 38 9.91 20.01 11.09
N ILE A 39 9.29 19.51 12.14
CA ILE A 39 9.24 20.14 13.46
C ILE A 39 10.28 19.46 14.35
N GLY A 40 11.25 20.23 14.84
CA GLY A 40 12.39 19.68 15.58
C GLY A 40 12.02 19.00 16.89
N SER A 41 10.95 19.45 17.56
CA SER A 41 10.47 18.88 18.82
C SER A 41 9.74 17.54 18.68
N GLU A 42 9.35 17.18 17.46
CA GLU A 42 8.74 15.88 17.18
C GLU A 42 9.76 14.76 17.27
N THR A 43 9.34 13.61 17.75
CA THR A 43 10.10 12.37 17.63
C THR A 43 10.08 11.87 16.18
N VAL A 44 10.99 10.96 15.85
CA VAL A 44 11.06 10.30 14.54
C VAL A 44 9.70 9.65 14.18
N SER A 45 9.06 8.97 15.15
CA SER A 45 7.75 8.32 14.96
C SER A 45 6.61 9.32 14.76
N GLU A 46 6.61 10.43 15.49
CA GLU A 46 5.59 11.48 15.36
C GLU A 46 5.71 12.17 14.00
N MET A 47 6.92 12.50 13.57
CA MET A 47 7.19 13.06 12.24
C MET A 47 6.69 12.11 11.13
N ALA A 48 7.01 10.82 11.22
CA ALA A 48 6.56 9.82 10.25
C ALA A 48 5.03 9.73 10.17
N SER A 49 4.36 9.76 11.32
CA SER A 49 2.90 9.71 11.41
C SER A 49 2.24 10.95 10.81
N ARG A 50 2.77 12.13 11.12
CA ARG A 50 2.29 13.41 10.58
C ARG A 50 2.56 13.51 9.08
N PHE A 51 3.72 13.04 8.62
CA PHE A 51 4.06 13.01 7.20
C PHE A 51 3.02 12.20 6.40
N LYS A 52 2.67 11.00 6.88
CA LYS A 52 1.61 10.19 6.27
C LYS A 52 0.27 10.91 6.24
N LYS A 53 -0.12 11.55 7.33
CA LYS A 53 -1.39 12.27 7.44
C LYS A 53 -1.48 13.43 6.45
N GLU A 54 -0.41 14.20 6.27
CA GLU A 54 -0.39 15.41 5.44
C GLU A 54 -0.16 15.10 3.95
N THR A 55 0.67 14.12 3.66
CA THR A 55 1.06 13.82 2.27
C THR A 55 0.32 12.64 1.66
N GLY A 56 -0.12 11.68 2.47
CA GLY A 56 -0.64 10.38 2.04
C GLY A 56 0.46 9.33 1.80
N VAL A 57 1.74 9.72 1.87
CA VAL A 57 2.88 8.81 1.72
C VAL A 57 3.25 8.25 3.09
N SER A 58 3.30 6.94 3.21
CA SER A 58 3.75 6.28 4.45
C SER A 58 5.25 6.49 4.64
N ALA A 59 5.65 6.82 5.87
CA ALA A 59 7.04 6.91 6.30
C ALA A 59 7.28 5.91 7.42
N THR A 60 8.36 5.15 7.31
CA THR A 60 8.83 4.20 8.34
C THR A 60 10.31 4.46 8.57
N PHE A 61 10.74 4.42 9.81
CA PHE A 61 12.14 4.57 10.15
C PHE A 61 12.77 3.20 10.44
N ASP A 62 13.85 2.91 9.70
CA ASP A 62 14.68 1.74 9.90
C ASP A 62 15.79 2.10 10.89
N THR A 63 15.73 1.53 12.11
CA THR A 63 16.66 1.81 13.20
C THR A 63 18.04 1.23 12.94
N ASP A 64 18.13 0.12 12.24
CA ASP A 64 19.40 -0.57 11.95
C ASP A 64 20.18 0.18 10.86
N GLN A 65 19.49 0.60 9.81
CA GLN A 65 20.07 1.36 8.70
C GLN A 65 20.08 2.88 8.96
N LYS A 66 19.45 3.35 10.04
CA LYS A 66 19.33 4.76 10.43
C LYS A 66 18.83 5.65 9.29
N ARG A 67 17.75 5.22 8.60
CA ARG A 67 17.17 5.92 7.46
C ARG A 67 15.66 5.81 7.42
N PHE A 68 15.04 6.75 6.74
CA PHE A 68 13.61 6.65 6.43
C PHE A 68 13.38 5.81 5.18
N ILE A 69 12.29 5.06 5.21
CA ILE A 69 11.71 4.35 4.06
C ILE A 69 10.33 4.95 3.83
N PHE A 70 10.10 5.39 2.60
CA PHE A 70 8.82 5.97 2.19
C PHE A 70 8.16 5.07 1.16
N ASN A 71 6.86 4.88 1.28
CA ASN A 71 6.06 4.07 0.36
C ASN A 71 4.63 4.58 0.22
N THR A 72 4.02 4.25 -0.91
CA THR A 72 2.60 4.48 -1.22
C THR A 72 1.92 3.15 -1.56
N GLU A 73 0.64 3.21 -1.86
CA GLU A 73 -0.07 2.10 -2.49
C GLU A 73 0.53 1.80 -3.87
N SER A 74 0.30 0.59 -4.37
CA SER A 74 0.78 0.17 -5.69
C SER A 74 0.10 0.94 -6.82
N GLY A 75 0.73 0.95 -7.99
CA GLY A 75 0.26 1.58 -9.20
C GLY A 75 0.89 2.93 -9.50
N THR A 76 1.08 3.22 -10.79
CA THR A 76 1.71 4.45 -11.26
C THR A 76 0.94 5.70 -10.85
N GLU A 77 -0.38 5.59 -10.69
CA GLU A 77 -1.25 6.67 -10.19
C GLU A 77 -0.94 7.09 -8.74
N ASN A 78 -0.30 6.21 -7.97
CA ASN A 78 0.09 6.44 -6.58
C ASN A 78 1.56 6.82 -6.42
N ASP A 79 2.29 7.03 -7.52
CA ASP A 79 3.70 7.38 -7.48
C ASP A 79 3.93 8.72 -6.76
N PHE A 80 5.08 8.83 -6.12
CA PHE A 80 5.52 10.04 -5.46
C PHE A 80 6.99 10.30 -5.72
N ASN A 81 7.41 11.54 -5.60
CA ASN A 81 8.79 11.94 -5.77
C ASN A 81 9.17 13.10 -4.84
N PHE A 82 10.32 12.99 -4.17
CA PHE A 82 10.91 14.10 -3.44
C PHE A 82 11.65 15.02 -4.40
N LYS A 83 11.47 16.31 -4.26
CA LYS A 83 12.14 17.32 -5.07
C LYS A 83 13.29 17.96 -4.30
N ALA A 84 14.48 17.94 -4.88
CA ALA A 84 15.62 18.74 -4.44
C ALA A 84 15.65 20.04 -5.30
N THR A 85 15.00 21.09 -4.84
CA THR A 85 14.89 22.36 -5.57
C THR A 85 16.13 23.20 -5.48
N ASP A 86 16.93 23.00 -4.42
CA ASP A 86 18.15 23.69 -4.12
C ASP A 86 19.09 22.87 -3.22
N ALA A 87 20.24 23.41 -2.89
CA ALA A 87 21.23 22.74 -2.04
C ALA A 87 20.72 22.46 -0.61
N THR A 88 19.81 23.30 -0.08
CA THR A 88 19.24 23.09 1.26
C THR A 88 18.28 21.93 1.25
N ALA A 89 17.38 21.87 0.25
CA ALA A 89 16.48 20.74 0.05
C ALA A 89 17.27 19.43 -0.16
N LEU A 90 18.31 19.45 -0.99
CA LEU A 90 19.18 18.30 -1.19
C LEU A 90 19.86 17.87 0.11
N SER A 91 20.36 18.80 0.91
CA SER A 91 20.98 18.51 2.23
C SER A 91 19.97 17.84 3.17
N THR A 92 18.73 18.31 3.19
CA THR A 92 17.65 17.72 4.00
C THR A 92 17.35 16.28 3.58
N LEU A 93 17.20 16.04 2.27
CA LEU A 93 17.00 14.69 1.73
C LEU A 93 18.20 13.78 2.01
N THR A 94 19.42 14.32 1.95
CA THR A 94 20.66 13.60 2.27
C THR A 94 20.68 13.15 3.75
N LYS A 95 20.35 14.05 4.66
CA LYS A 95 20.25 13.72 6.10
C LYS A 95 19.23 12.65 6.37
N LEU A 96 18.09 12.67 5.69
CA LEU A 96 17.06 11.63 5.79
C LEU A 96 17.44 10.30 5.10
N GLY A 97 18.55 10.29 4.34
CA GLY A 97 19.02 9.10 3.64
C GLY A 97 18.27 8.75 2.35
N ILE A 98 17.55 9.73 1.76
CA ILE A 98 16.67 9.54 0.61
C ILE A 98 17.05 10.33 -0.64
N ALA A 99 18.09 11.17 -0.57
CA ALA A 99 18.61 11.89 -1.75
C ALA A 99 19.14 10.90 -2.78
N THR A 100 18.67 10.98 -4.02
CA THR A 100 19.08 10.11 -5.13
C THR A 100 20.27 10.67 -5.89
N ALA A 101 20.98 9.82 -6.65
CA ALA A 101 22.11 10.25 -7.49
C ALA A 101 21.70 11.34 -8.50
N ASP A 102 20.51 11.21 -9.10
CA ASP A 102 19.99 12.18 -10.09
C ASP A 102 19.77 13.56 -9.48
N GLN A 103 19.33 13.63 -8.20
CA GLN A 103 19.16 14.91 -7.51
C GLN A 103 20.47 15.64 -7.26
N TYR A 104 21.54 14.90 -6.93
CA TYR A 104 22.89 15.46 -6.83
C TYR A 104 23.38 15.99 -8.18
N THR A 105 23.23 15.17 -9.22
CA THR A 105 23.65 15.52 -10.59
C THR A 105 22.89 16.74 -11.12
N ALA A 106 21.59 16.81 -10.90
CA ALA A 106 20.73 17.92 -11.34
C ALA A 106 21.14 19.25 -10.71
N LEU A 107 21.72 19.24 -9.51
CA LEU A 107 22.22 20.43 -8.82
C LEU A 107 23.73 20.64 -8.98
N GLY A 108 24.40 19.88 -9.87
CA GLY A 108 25.84 19.98 -10.11
C GLY A 108 26.70 19.58 -8.91
N GLN A 109 26.16 18.76 -8.01
CA GLN A 109 26.85 18.28 -6.81
C GLN A 109 27.50 16.92 -7.05
N ALA A 110 28.61 16.65 -6.35
CA ALA A 110 29.25 15.34 -6.38
C ALA A 110 28.34 14.29 -5.72
N VAL A 111 28.14 13.17 -6.40
CA VAL A 111 27.31 12.07 -5.91
C VAL A 111 28.08 11.29 -4.83
N PRO A 112 27.57 11.18 -3.59
CA PRO A 112 28.22 10.38 -2.55
C PRO A 112 28.21 8.88 -2.88
N ALA A 113 29.09 8.12 -2.23
CA ALA A 113 29.13 6.66 -2.39
C ALA A 113 27.82 5.95 -1.95
N GLN A 114 27.10 6.57 -1.01
CA GLN A 114 25.79 6.07 -0.56
C GLN A 114 24.72 7.12 -0.81
N VAL A 115 23.72 6.75 -1.61
CA VAL A 115 22.58 7.59 -1.96
C VAL A 115 21.27 6.85 -1.67
N GLY A 116 20.19 7.59 -1.64
CA GLY A 116 18.84 7.02 -1.61
C GLY A 116 18.53 6.27 -2.92
N PHE A 117 17.61 5.35 -2.83
CA PHE A 117 17.09 4.61 -3.98
C PHE A 117 15.57 4.81 -4.08
N LYS A 118 15.08 5.08 -5.25
CA LYS A 118 13.66 5.10 -5.57
C LYS A 118 13.34 3.90 -6.46
N GLN A 119 12.37 3.10 -6.05
CA GLN A 119 11.75 2.12 -6.92
C GLN A 119 10.56 2.80 -7.60
N GLU A 120 10.60 2.90 -8.92
CA GLU A 120 9.49 3.44 -9.69
C GLU A 120 8.28 2.50 -9.64
N ALA A 121 7.09 3.09 -9.55
CA ALA A 121 5.85 2.34 -9.62
C ALA A 121 5.63 1.82 -11.05
N VAL A 122 5.18 0.58 -11.16
CA VAL A 122 4.84 -0.06 -12.44
C VAL A 122 3.48 -0.71 -12.31
N ASP A 123 2.60 -0.45 -13.28
CA ASP A 123 1.29 -1.10 -13.35
C ASP A 123 1.42 -2.54 -13.87
N SER A 124 0.57 -3.40 -13.36
CA SER A 124 0.45 -4.75 -13.91
C SER A 124 -0.29 -4.72 -15.25
N LYS A 125 0.12 -5.57 -16.17
CA LYS A 125 -0.40 -5.65 -17.52
C LYS A 125 -0.65 -7.11 -17.90
N ILE A 126 -1.84 -7.41 -18.44
CA ILE A 126 -2.16 -8.70 -19.04
C ILE A 126 -2.77 -8.52 -20.41
N LEU A 127 -2.57 -9.51 -21.25
CA LEU A 127 -3.23 -9.62 -22.55
C LEU A 127 -4.25 -10.76 -22.51
N VAL A 128 -5.52 -10.44 -22.77
CA VAL A 128 -6.58 -11.45 -22.84
C VAL A 128 -7.20 -11.42 -24.23
N ASN A 129 -7.02 -12.49 -24.99
CA ASN A 129 -7.46 -12.59 -26.38
C ASN A 129 -6.98 -11.42 -27.26
N GLY A 130 -5.77 -10.92 -27.01
CA GLY A 130 -5.17 -9.80 -27.75
C GLY A 130 -5.56 -8.42 -27.24
N ALA A 131 -6.51 -8.30 -26.29
CA ALA A 131 -6.84 -7.04 -25.62
C ALA A 131 -5.94 -6.84 -24.40
N GLU A 132 -5.39 -5.63 -24.27
CA GLU A 132 -4.55 -5.25 -23.13
C GLU A 132 -5.40 -4.73 -21.97
N TYR A 133 -5.14 -5.25 -20.78
CA TYR A 133 -5.71 -4.78 -19.53
C TYR A 133 -4.59 -4.34 -18.59
N VAL A 134 -4.70 -3.13 -18.05
CA VAL A 134 -3.72 -2.52 -17.16
C VAL A 134 -4.37 -2.24 -15.81
N SER A 135 -3.64 -2.47 -14.72
CA SER A 135 -4.11 -2.19 -13.37
C SER A 135 -2.97 -1.73 -12.47
N GLY A 136 -3.23 -0.76 -11.62
CA GLY A 136 -2.30 -0.32 -10.57
C GLY A 136 -2.08 -1.37 -9.46
N SER A 137 -2.79 -2.50 -9.52
CA SER A 137 -2.59 -3.64 -8.62
C SER A 137 -2.42 -4.92 -9.42
N ASN A 138 -1.96 -6.01 -8.77
CA ASN A 138 -1.86 -7.30 -9.43
C ASN A 138 -3.23 -7.99 -9.67
N LYS A 139 -4.32 -7.36 -9.24
CA LYS A 139 -5.68 -7.88 -9.44
C LYS A 139 -6.34 -7.15 -10.59
N ILE A 140 -6.66 -7.88 -11.65
CA ILE A 140 -7.24 -7.34 -12.87
C ILE A 140 -8.60 -8.01 -13.08
N LEU A 141 -9.65 -7.22 -13.22
CA LEU A 141 -11.01 -7.70 -13.48
C LEU A 141 -11.25 -7.75 -14.99
N VAL A 142 -11.52 -8.94 -15.52
CA VAL A 142 -11.84 -9.16 -16.93
C VAL A 142 -13.12 -9.98 -17.04
N ASN A 143 -14.15 -9.42 -17.64
CA ASN A 143 -15.44 -10.13 -17.88
C ASN A 143 -16.00 -10.85 -16.64
N GLY A 144 -15.93 -10.21 -15.48
CA GLY A 144 -16.42 -10.78 -14.23
C GLY A 144 -15.45 -11.74 -13.52
N MET A 145 -14.32 -12.07 -14.14
CA MET A 145 -13.26 -12.87 -13.51
C MET A 145 -12.16 -11.95 -12.95
N THR A 146 -11.72 -12.23 -11.74
CA THR A 146 -10.53 -11.58 -11.15
C THR A 146 -9.30 -12.43 -11.45
N ILE A 147 -8.36 -11.86 -12.22
CA ILE A 147 -7.07 -12.47 -12.52
C ILE A 147 -6.04 -11.86 -11.59
N ASN A 148 -5.30 -12.68 -10.86
CA ASN A 148 -4.20 -12.23 -10.02
C ASN A 148 -2.87 -12.49 -10.73
N ALA A 149 -2.26 -11.43 -11.28
CA ALA A 149 -1.00 -11.48 -12.00
C ALA A 149 0.17 -11.49 -10.99
N THR A 150 0.66 -12.67 -10.63
CA THR A 150 1.71 -12.84 -9.61
C THR A 150 3.12 -12.87 -10.20
N GLN A 151 3.24 -13.14 -11.50
CA GLN A 151 4.53 -13.20 -12.22
C GLN A 151 4.33 -13.01 -13.71
N VAL A 152 5.40 -12.69 -14.41
CA VAL A 152 5.41 -12.65 -15.87
C VAL A 152 5.31 -14.07 -16.42
N SER A 153 4.36 -14.31 -17.33
CA SER A 153 4.26 -15.61 -18.01
C SER A 153 5.26 -15.72 -19.17
N ASN A 154 5.86 -16.90 -19.34
CA ASN A 154 6.78 -17.17 -20.46
C ASN A 154 6.04 -17.59 -21.75
N GLY A 155 4.71 -17.53 -21.76
CA GLY A 155 3.88 -17.90 -22.90
C GLY A 155 2.41 -17.71 -22.61
N ALA A 156 1.57 -18.02 -23.60
CA ALA A 156 0.12 -17.94 -23.46
C ALA A 156 -0.39 -19.00 -22.45
N LEU A 157 -1.27 -18.56 -21.55
CA LEU A 157 -1.97 -19.41 -20.61
C LEU A 157 -3.43 -19.54 -21.05
N THR A 158 -3.96 -20.75 -21.04
CA THR A 158 -5.38 -20.97 -21.31
C THR A 158 -6.14 -21.03 -20.00
N VAL A 159 -7.16 -20.18 -19.86
CA VAL A 159 -8.09 -20.20 -18.73
C VAL A 159 -9.42 -20.74 -19.22
N THR A 160 -9.89 -21.83 -18.63
CA THR A 160 -11.18 -22.43 -18.94
C THR A 160 -12.13 -22.15 -17.77
N THR A 161 -13.32 -21.64 -18.09
CA THR A 161 -14.40 -21.49 -17.13
C THR A 161 -15.44 -22.58 -17.35
N ALA A 162 -15.93 -23.17 -16.28
CA ALA A 162 -17.02 -24.12 -16.30
C ALA A 162 -18.13 -23.64 -15.37
N MET A 163 -19.36 -23.92 -15.73
CA MET A 163 -20.51 -23.65 -14.86
C MET A 163 -20.44 -24.59 -13.64
N ASP A 164 -20.58 -24.04 -12.46
CA ASP A 164 -20.67 -24.84 -11.23
C ASP A 164 -22.07 -25.45 -11.09
N THR A 165 -22.28 -26.52 -11.85
CA THR A 165 -23.54 -27.27 -11.80
C THR A 165 -23.76 -27.96 -10.46
N ASN A 166 -22.70 -28.33 -9.74
CA ASN A 166 -22.81 -28.94 -8.43
C ASN A 166 -23.28 -27.92 -7.39
N GLY A 167 -22.75 -26.71 -7.40
CA GLY A 167 -23.21 -25.63 -6.50
C GLY A 167 -24.66 -25.29 -6.72
N ILE A 168 -25.12 -25.24 -7.99
CA ILE A 168 -26.54 -25.04 -8.30
C ILE A 168 -27.39 -26.21 -7.80
N TYR A 169 -26.95 -27.45 -8.02
CA TYR A 169 -27.66 -28.63 -7.54
C TYR A 169 -27.75 -28.63 -6.01
N ASP A 170 -26.68 -28.36 -5.31
CA ASP A 170 -26.65 -28.33 -3.85
C ASP A 170 -27.54 -27.20 -3.29
N MET A 171 -27.57 -26.05 -3.96
CA MET A 171 -28.46 -24.95 -3.57
C MET A 171 -29.94 -25.37 -3.67
N VAL A 172 -30.33 -26.00 -4.78
CA VAL A 172 -31.71 -26.48 -4.98
C VAL A 172 -32.04 -27.60 -3.97
N LYS A 173 -31.14 -28.53 -3.76
CA LYS A 173 -31.30 -29.61 -2.79
C LYS A 173 -31.47 -29.08 -1.36
N ASN A 174 -30.64 -28.12 -0.95
CA ASN A 174 -30.74 -27.51 0.37
C ASN A 174 -32.06 -26.73 0.51
N PHE A 175 -32.50 -26.00 -0.52
CA PHE A 175 -33.81 -25.34 -0.51
C PHE A 175 -34.94 -26.34 -0.24
N TYR A 176 -34.98 -27.49 -0.94
CA TYR A 176 -36.01 -28.49 -0.70
C TYR A 176 -35.92 -29.14 0.66
N LYS A 177 -34.69 -29.34 1.17
CA LYS A 177 -34.50 -29.86 2.52
C LYS A 177 -35.07 -28.89 3.57
N GLU A 178 -34.70 -27.63 3.52
CA GLU A 178 -35.22 -26.57 4.42
C GLU A 178 -36.76 -26.46 4.33
N TYR A 179 -37.29 -26.51 3.12
CA TYR A 179 -38.74 -26.51 2.92
C TYR A 179 -39.43 -27.69 3.60
N ASN A 180 -38.87 -28.91 3.45
CA ASN A 180 -39.44 -30.10 4.09
C ASN A 180 -39.30 -30.04 5.61
N ASP A 181 -38.19 -29.52 6.12
CA ASP A 181 -37.97 -29.34 7.57
C ASP A 181 -39.04 -28.38 8.14
N ILE A 182 -39.33 -27.25 7.46
CA ILE A 182 -40.40 -26.33 7.86
C ILE A 182 -41.78 -27.00 7.87
N ILE A 183 -42.09 -27.77 6.83
CA ILE A 183 -43.38 -28.52 6.79
C ILE A 183 -43.50 -29.54 7.91
N ASN A 184 -42.43 -30.25 8.20
CA ASN A 184 -42.38 -31.20 9.30
C ASN A 184 -42.56 -30.53 10.67
N ASP A 185 -41.87 -29.41 10.91
CA ASP A 185 -42.00 -28.62 12.13
C ASP A 185 -43.43 -28.06 12.28
N LEU A 186 -44.01 -27.57 11.22
CA LEU A 186 -45.39 -27.07 11.20
C LEU A 186 -46.41 -28.21 11.53
N THR A 187 -46.20 -29.36 10.91
CA THR A 187 -47.03 -30.56 11.15
C THR A 187 -46.89 -31.06 12.58
N SER A 188 -45.66 -31.06 13.09
CA SER A 188 -45.35 -31.42 14.47
C SER A 188 -46.00 -30.46 15.47
N SER A 189 -45.93 -29.15 15.17
CA SER A 189 -46.53 -28.12 16.00
C SER A 189 -48.07 -28.18 15.99
N TYR A 190 -48.65 -28.48 14.83
CA TYR A 190 -50.10 -28.63 14.68
C TYR A 190 -50.64 -29.85 15.44
N ASN A 191 -49.88 -30.97 15.41
CA ASN A 191 -50.24 -32.22 16.09
C ASN A 191 -49.80 -32.27 17.54
N ALA A 192 -49.10 -31.22 18.05
CA ALA A 192 -48.65 -31.18 19.43
C ALA A 192 -49.91 -31.24 20.39
N VAL A 193 -49.86 -32.16 21.34
CA VAL A 193 -50.90 -32.22 22.35
C VAL A 193 -50.87 -30.93 23.17
N ALA A 194 -52.01 -30.27 23.33
CA ALA A 194 -52.13 -29.08 24.13
C ALA A 194 -51.54 -29.32 25.53
N ALA A 195 -50.58 -28.52 25.95
CA ALA A 195 -50.05 -28.60 27.28
C ALA A 195 -51.18 -28.49 28.30
N LYS A 196 -51.34 -29.49 29.12
CA LYS A 196 -52.34 -29.41 30.22
C LYS A 196 -51.90 -28.21 31.09
N GLY A 197 -52.78 -27.19 31.10
CA GLY A 197 -52.57 -26.04 31.95
C GLY A 197 -52.36 -26.44 33.41
N TYR A 198 -51.55 -25.69 34.07
CA TYR A 198 -51.37 -25.75 35.51
C TYR A 198 -52.66 -25.34 36.19
#